data_104d3270fff8e1ab765b4c0b454f3f84
#
_entry.id   104d3270fff8e1ab765b4c0b454f3f84
#
_cell.length_a   1.000
_cell.length_b   1.000
_cell.length_c   1.000
_cell.angle_alpha   90.00
_cell.angle_beta   90.00
_cell.angle_gamma   90.00
#
_symmetry.space_group_name_H-M   'P 1'
#
loop_
_entity.id
_entity.type
_entity.pdbx_description
1 polymer ?
#
loop_
_entity_poly.entity_id
_entity_poly.type
_entity_poly.pdbx_seq_one_letter_code
_entity_poly.pdbx_strand_id
1 'polypeptide(L)'
;MNELFIQKAKNLKLLLTDIDGVMTDSKLCWYTDPSGQRIEIKNFESLDGMGMMFLRACGVRTGIISRGSAPVLKDWAELLGMDILYYHAMNKPQALQDACQRFGISPQEAAFIGDDITDLGVLKTVGLPLTVANGVQEVQEVALYSSPKRGGEGAVRDICEQILKARGQWGQILEEVSDGQFQDPHPQLIIVKPETKN
;
A
#
# COMPACT_ATOMS: atom_id res chain seq x y z
N MET A 1 15.38 9.93 -11.37
CA MET A 1 14.98 9.50 -9.99
C MET A 1 15.82 10.32 -9.01
N ASN A 2 15.23 10.89 -7.97
CA ASN A 2 15.93 11.72 -6.98
C ASN A 2 16.86 10.84 -6.12
N GLU A 3 18.08 11.32 -5.78
CA GLU A 3 19.05 10.58 -4.94
C GLU A 3 18.49 10.21 -3.56
N LEU A 4 17.70 11.09 -2.96
CA LEU A 4 17.05 10.83 -1.68
C LEU A 4 16.06 9.66 -1.77
N PHE A 5 15.27 9.59 -2.85
CA PHE A 5 14.37 8.45 -3.11
C PHE A 5 15.16 7.14 -3.18
N ILE A 6 16.27 7.13 -3.94
CA ILE A 6 17.11 5.92 -4.07
C ILE A 6 17.65 5.47 -2.71
N GLN A 7 18.17 6.41 -1.91
CA GLN A 7 18.68 6.12 -0.58
C GLN A 7 17.60 5.53 0.34
N LYS A 8 16.39 6.12 0.35
CA LYS A 8 15.26 5.66 1.16
C LYS A 8 14.73 4.31 0.70
N ALA A 9 14.60 4.10 -0.62
CA ALA A 9 14.15 2.83 -1.20
C ALA A 9 15.08 1.66 -0.84
N LYS A 10 16.41 1.88 -0.83
CA LYS A 10 17.40 0.84 -0.45
C LYS A 10 17.23 0.35 1.00
N ASN A 11 16.79 1.20 1.90
CA ASN A 11 16.60 0.89 3.32
C ASN A 11 15.16 0.47 3.66
N LEU A 12 14.28 0.41 2.65
CA LEU A 12 12.87 0.12 2.85
C LEU A 12 12.66 -1.32 3.33
N LYS A 13 11.87 -1.48 4.40
CA LYS A 13 11.48 -2.77 4.98
C LYS A 13 9.97 -3.00 4.99
N LEU A 14 9.17 -1.93 4.89
CA LEU A 14 7.72 -1.99 4.93
C LEU A 14 7.11 -0.96 3.97
N LEU A 15 6.23 -1.39 3.07
CA LEU A 15 5.35 -0.53 2.29
C LEU A 15 3.92 -0.68 2.80
N LEU A 16 3.34 0.42 3.25
CA LEU A 16 1.93 0.51 3.60
C LEU A 16 1.20 1.40 2.58
N THR A 17 -0.07 1.14 2.35
CA THR A 17 -0.88 1.89 1.39
C THR A 17 -2.25 2.20 1.95
N ASP A 18 -2.84 3.34 1.56
CA ASP A 18 -4.30 3.51 1.61
C ASP A 18 -4.97 2.66 0.52
N ILE A 19 -6.28 2.63 0.52
CA ILE A 19 -7.11 1.92 -0.46
C ILE A 19 -7.82 2.90 -1.38
N ASP A 20 -8.68 3.74 -0.81
CA ASP A 20 -9.59 4.57 -1.58
C ASP A 20 -8.85 5.77 -2.19
N GLY A 21 -8.72 5.78 -3.53
CA GLY A 21 -7.95 6.77 -4.26
C GLY A 21 -6.49 6.37 -4.53
N VAL A 22 -6.00 5.26 -3.93
CA VAL A 22 -4.66 4.71 -4.16
C VAL A 22 -4.73 3.37 -4.89
N MET A 23 -5.33 2.34 -4.30
CA MET A 23 -5.55 1.03 -4.93
C MET A 23 -6.87 0.96 -5.71
N THR A 24 -7.75 1.95 -5.54
CA THR A 24 -9.00 2.14 -6.26
C THR A 24 -9.10 3.55 -6.83
N ASP A 25 -10.09 3.79 -7.67
CA ASP A 25 -10.39 5.12 -8.24
C ASP A 25 -11.19 6.04 -7.31
N SER A 26 -11.34 5.70 -6.04
CA SER A 26 -12.11 6.42 -5.00
C SER A 26 -13.63 6.50 -5.25
N LYS A 27 -14.14 5.90 -6.31
CA LYS A 27 -15.58 5.93 -6.58
C LYS A 27 -16.34 4.99 -5.67
N LEU A 28 -17.43 5.50 -5.11
CA LEU A 28 -18.34 4.71 -4.29
C LEU A 28 -19.40 4.03 -5.16
N CYS A 29 -19.40 2.71 -5.14
CA CYS A 29 -20.39 1.89 -5.85
C CYS A 29 -21.05 0.91 -4.88
N TRP A 30 -22.36 0.79 -4.93
CA TRP A 30 -23.11 -0.14 -4.11
C TRP A 30 -24.04 -1.00 -4.96
N TYR A 31 -24.13 -2.26 -4.58
CA TYR A 31 -25.18 -3.17 -5.01
C TYR A 31 -26.14 -3.37 -3.82
N THR A 32 -27.43 -3.35 -4.10
CA THR A 32 -28.45 -3.74 -3.09
C THR A 32 -28.93 -5.15 -3.45
N ASP A 33 -28.70 -6.09 -2.56
CA ASP A 33 -29.12 -7.47 -2.77
C ASP A 33 -30.66 -7.63 -2.64
N PRO A 34 -31.21 -8.80 -3.01
CA PRO A 34 -32.66 -9.04 -2.89
C PRO A 34 -33.21 -8.97 -1.47
N SER A 35 -32.38 -9.06 -0.43
CA SER A 35 -32.74 -8.89 0.97
C SER A 35 -32.80 -7.43 1.40
N GLY A 36 -32.38 -6.50 0.56
CA GLY A 36 -32.27 -5.08 0.86
C GLY A 36 -30.94 -4.66 1.50
N GLN A 37 -29.97 -5.58 1.62
CA GLN A 37 -28.66 -5.28 2.15
C GLN A 37 -27.81 -4.52 1.10
N ARG A 38 -27.17 -3.43 1.51
CA ARG A 38 -26.17 -2.72 0.71
C ARG A 38 -24.81 -3.39 0.82
N ILE A 39 -24.24 -3.71 -0.33
CA ILE A 39 -22.90 -4.28 -0.48
C ILE A 39 -22.05 -3.26 -1.22
N GLU A 40 -20.95 -2.82 -0.63
CA GLU A 40 -19.98 -1.96 -1.29
C GLU A 40 -19.16 -2.76 -2.30
N ILE A 41 -19.01 -2.21 -3.51
CA ILE A 41 -18.19 -2.79 -4.57
C ILE A 41 -16.96 -1.90 -4.75
N LYS A 42 -15.77 -2.51 -4.72
CA LYS A 42 -14.50 -1.85 -5.02
C LYS A 42 -13.84 -2.52 -6.23
N ASN A 43 -13.35 -1.70 -7.15
CA ASN A 43 -12.57 -2.15 -8.29
C ASN A 43 -11.08 -1.97 -7.98
N PHE A 44 -10.33 -3.07 -8.01
CA PHE A 44 -8.89 -3.09 -7.83
C PHE A 44 -8.19 -3.36 -9.16
N GLU A 45 -7.02 -2.77 -9.36
CA GLU A 45 -6.15 -3.05 -10.50
C GLU A 45 -5.23 -4.24 -10.18
N SER A 46 -5.33 -5.30 -10.97
CA SER A 46 -4.56 -6.53 -10.74
C SER A 46 -3.04 -6.31 -10.81
N LEU A 47 -2.58 -5.39 -11.64
CA LEU A 47 -1.17 -5.05 -11.74
C LEU A 47 -0.62 -4.42 -10.46
N ASP A 48 -1.45 -3.68 -9.71
CA ASP A 48 -1.08 -3.11 -8.41
C ASP A 48 -0.77 -4.23 -7.40
N GLY A 49 -1.60 -5.27 -7.41
CA GLY A 49 -1.36 -6.49 -6.62
C GLY A 49 -0.03 -7.16 -6.97
N MET A 50 0.25 -7.34 -8.25
CA MET A 50 1.52 -7.91 -8.72
C MET A 50 2.73 -7.08 -8.27
N GLY A 51 2.60 -5.75 -8.25
CA GLY A 51 3.66 -4.86 -7.74
C GLY A 51 4.00 -5.15 -6.27
N MET A 52 2.98 -5.31 -5.44
CA MET A 52 3.15 -5.64 -4.01
C MET A 52 3.79 -7.02 -3.81
N MET A 53 3.39 -8.02 -4.63
CA MET A 53 3.99 -9.37 -4.61
C MET A 53 5.49 -9.32 -4.95
N PHE A 54 5.89 -8.55 -5.97
CA PHE A 54 7.30 -8.40 -6.35
C PHE A 54 8.14 -7.74 -5.26
N LEU A 55 7.61 -6.73 -4.58
CA LEU A 55 8.29 -6.12 -3.42
C LEU A 55 8.49 -7.13 -2.30
N ARG A 56 7.47 -7.93 -2.00
CA ARG A 56 7.52 -8.95 -0.95
C ARG A 56 8.53 -10.03 -1.28
N ALA A 57 8.61 -10.49 -2.52
CA ALA A 57 9.64 -11.42 -2.97
C ALA A 57 11.07 -10.87 -2.77
N CYS A 58 11.21 -9.54 -2.77
CA CYS A 58 12.47 -8.84 -2.48
C CYS A 58 12.64 -8.45 -1.00
N GLY A 59 11.87 -9.06 -0.10
CA GLY A 59 12.03 -8.91 1.36
C GLY A 59 11.43 -7.63 1.95
N VAL A 60 10.59 -6.91 1.21
CA VAL A 60 9.85 -5.76 1.73
C VAL A 60 8.46 -6.22 2.16
N ARG A 61 8.12 -6.06 3.43
CA ARG A 61 6.77 -6.33 3.94
C ARG A 61 5.75 -5.38 3.31
N THR A 62 4.50 -5.83 3.21
CA THR A 62 3.42 -5.05 2.60
C THR A 62 2.19 -5.04 3.47
N GLY A 63 1.42 -3.96 3.40
CA GLY A 63 0.18 -3.86 4.18
C GLY A 63 -0.69 -2.67 3.82
N ILE A 64 -1.83 -2.61 4.48
CA ILE A 64 -2.88 -1.61 4.26
C ILE A 64 -3.19 -0.88 5.56
N ILE A 65 -3.39 0.45 5.47
CA ILE A 65 -4.01 1.26 6.52
C ILE A 65 -5.17 2.02 5.89
N SER A 66 -6.40 1.56 6.11
CA SER A 66 -7.61 2.17 5.55
C SER A 66 -8.59 2.60 6.64
N ARG A 67 -9.29 3.71 6.41
CA ARG A 67 -10.44 4.14 7.23
C ARG A 67 -11.70 3.34 6.88
N GLY A 68 -11.73 2.71 5.72
CA GLY A 68 -12.81 1.86 5.25
C GLY A 68 -12.98 0.58 6.08
N SER A 69 -14.15 -0.03 5.96
CA SER A 69 -14.55 -1.22 6.71
C SER A 69 -15.10 -2.34 5.84
N ALA A 70 -15.13 -2.14 4.55
CA ALA A 70 -15.72 -3.12 3.63
C ALA A 70 -15.03 -4.49 3.76
N PRO A 71 -15.77 -5.60 3.85
CA PRO A 71 -15.20 -6.95 3.93
C PRO A 71 -14.21 -7.25 2.81
N VAL A 72 -14.45 -6.69 1.62
CA VAL A 72 -13.58 -6.85 0.45
C VAL A 72 -12.12 -6.41 0.68
N LEU A 73 -11.86 -5.54 1.67
CA LEU A 73 -10.48 -5.15 2.01
C LEU A 73 -9.70 -6.33 2.58
N LYS A 74 -10.37 -7.16 3.40
CA LYS A 74 -9.77 -8.37 3.94
C LYS A 74 -9.48 -9.38 2.82
N ASP A 75 -10.48 -9.64 1.98
CA ASP A 75 -10.36 -10.57 0.86
C ASP A 75 -9.23 -10.15 -0.09
N TRP A 76 -9.11 -8.84 -0.36
CA TRP A 76 -8.03 -8.30 -1.19
C TRP A 76 -6.66 -8.45 -0.53
N ALA A 77 -6.53 -8.13 0.75
CA ALA A 77 -5.27 -8.27 1.49
C ALA A 77 -4.83 -9.75 1.58
N GLU A 78 -5.77 -10.68 1.79
CA GLU A 78 -5.51 -12.12 1.79
C GLU A 78 -5.09 -12.61 0.40
N LEU A 79 -5.81 -12.22 -0.65
CA LEU A 79 -5.50 -12.57 -2.04
C LEU A 79 -4.08 -12.14 -2.44
N LEU A 80 -3.67 -10.94 -2.01
CA LEU A 80 -2.34 -10.42 -2.29
C LEU A 80 -1.26 -10.95 -1.35
N GLY A 81 -1.61 -11.75 -0.33
CA GLY A 81 -0.66 -12.24 0.67
C GLY A 81 0.02 -11.11 1.45
N MET A 82 -0.71 -10.07 1.81
CA MET A 82 -0.14 -8.95 2.58
C MET A 82 0.20 -9.37 4.01
N ASP A 83 1.18 -8.68 4.62
CA ASP A 83 1.61 -8.98 5.99
C ASP A 83 0.64 -8.43 7.03
N ILE A 84 0.00 -7.26 6.77
CA ILE A 84 -0.84 -6.60 7.76
C ILE A 84 -1.96 -5.76 7.13
N LEU A 85 -3.13 -5.78 7.77
CA LEU A 85 -4.28 -4.95 7.41
C LEU A 85 -4.81 -4.22 8.64
N TYR A 86 -4.80 -2.89 8.58
CA TYR A 86 -5.54 -2.00 9.47
C TYR A 86 -6.79 -1.50 8.75
N TYR A 87 -7.96 -1.87 9.22
CA TYR A 87 -9.23 -1.34 8.73
C TYR A 87 -9.93 -0.57 9.84
N HIS A 88 -10.86 0.35 9.51
CA HIS A 88 -11.38 1.35 10.45
C HIS A 88 -10.30 2.19 11.15
N ALA A 89 -9.16 2.38 10.51
CA ALA A 89 -8.03 3.09 11.08
C ALA A 89 -8.25 4.62 11.05
N MET A 90 -9.04 5.12 12.00
CA MET A 90 -9.32 6.56 12.10
C MET A 90 -8.08 7.38 12.45
N ASN A 91 -7.12 6.77 13.15
CA ASN A 91 -5.81 7.34 13.47
C ASN A 91 -4.72 6.57 12.72
N LYS A 92 -4.50 6.92 11.45
CA LYS A 92 -3.50 6.27 10.60
C LYS A 92 -2.06 6.39 11.14
N PRO A 93 -1.61 7.52 11.74
CA PRO A 93 -0.31 7.59 12.40
C PRO A 93 -0.11 6.57 13.51
N GLN A 94 -1.13 6.31 14.33
CA GLN A 94 -1.07 5.28 15.37
C GLN A 94 -0.97 3.88 14.76
N ALA A 95 -1.70 3.59 13.68
CA ALA A 95 -1.59 2.33 12.96
C ALA A 95 -0.18 2.11 12.38
N LEU A 96 0.46 3.16 11.84
CA LEU A 96 1.85 3.10 11.41
C LEU A 96 2.79 2.76 12.56
N GLN A 97 2.65 3.41 13.71
CA GLN A 97 3.49 3.15 14.89
C GLN A 97 3.34 1.71 15.37
N ASP A 98 2.12 1.18 15.45
CA ASP A 98 1.84 -0.20 15.82
C ASP A 98 2.46 -1.19 14.81
N ALA A 99 2.32 -0.94 13.50
CA ALA A 99 2.95 -1.75 12.47
C ALA A 99 4.48 -1.78 12.61
N CYS A 100 5.10 -0.62 12.79
CA CYS A 100 6.53 -0.50 12.99
C CYS A 100 7.00 -1.27 14.24
N GLN A 101 6.27 -1.16 15.34
CA GLN A 101 6.57 -1.89 16.58
C GLN A 101 6.44 -3.41 16.39
N ARG A 102 5.38 -3.89 15.75
CA ARG A 102 5.16 -5.32 15.48
C ARG A 102 6.28 -5.94 14.66
N PHE A 103 6.77 -5.21 13.67
CA PHE A 103 7.83 -5.69 12.78
C PHE A 103 9.25 -5.34 13.23
N GLY A 104 9.41 -4.61 14.33
CA GLY A 104 10.71 -4.20 14.86
C GLY A 104 11.49 -3.28 13.95
N ILE A 105 10.79 -2.36 13.26
CA ILE A 105 11.37 -1.40 12.32
C ILE A 105 11.12 0.04 12.75
N SER A 106 11.96 0.96 12.25
CA SER A 106 11.76 2.40 12.40
C SER A 106 10.77 2.92 11.36
N PRO A 107 9.94 3.95 11.66
CA PRO A 107 9.16 4.65 10.63
C PRO A 107 9.99 5.16 9.45
N GLN A 108 11.29 5.43 9.66
CA GLN A 108 12.21 5.84 8.60
C GLN A 108 12.57 4.72 7.63
N GLU A 109 12.27 3.46 7.96
CA GLU A 109 12.42 2.27 7.11
C GLU A 109 11.09 1.85 6.49
N ALA A 110 10.03 2.66 6.69
CA ALA A 110 8.70 2.45 6.11
C ALA A 110 8.43 3.46 4.99
N ALA A 111 7.61 3.04 4.04
CA ALA A 111 6.96 3.87 3.03
C ALA A 111 5.45 3.86 3.24
N PHE A 112 4.79 4.91 2.80
CA PHE A 112 3.34 4.99 2.73
C PHE A 112 2.89 5.63 1.43
N ILE A 113 1.88 5.04 0.79
CA ILE A 113 1.21 5.60 -0.38
C ILE A 113 -0.15 6.14 0.09
N GLY A 114 -0.35 7.45 -0.08
CA GLY A 114 -1.61 8.11 0.28
C GLY A 114 -2.00 9.14 -0.77
N ASP A 115 -3.26 9.56 -0.78
CA ASP A 115 -3.80 10.51 -1.76
C ASP A 115 -4.54 11.69 -1.13
N ASP A 116 -4.94 11.61 0.14
CA ASP A 116 -5.78 12.64 0.75
C ASP A 116 -5.17 13.21 2.04
N ILE A 117 -5.69 14.35 2.49
CA ILE A 117 -5.23 15.05 3.71
C ILE A 117 -5.25 14.16 4.95
N THR A 118 -6.08 13.14 4.97
CA THR A 118 -6.14 12.14 6.04
C THR A 118 -4.87 11.30 6.16
N ASP A 119 -4.01 11.31 5.14
CA ASP A 119 -2.76 10.58 5.06
C ASP A 119 -1.54 11.40 5.50
N LEU A 120 -1.69 12.73 5.57
CA LEU A 120 -0.57 13.64 5.86
C LEU A 120 0.20 13.28 7.13
N GLY A 121 -0.50 12.83 8.18
CA GLY A 121 0.12 12.43 9.42
C GLY A 121 1.08 11.26 9.27
N VAL A 122 0.74 10.28 8.41
CA VAL A 122 1.61 9.15 8.09
C VAL A 122 2.71 9.58 7.14
N LEU A 123 2.37 10.27 6.05
CA LEU A 123 3.32 10.72 5.03
C LEU A 123 4.45 11.57 5.61
N LYS A 124 4.16 12.45 6.58
CA LYS A 124 5.17 13.26 7.29
C LYS A 124 6.04 12.46 8.27
N THR A 125 5.68 11.21 8.58
CA THR A 125 6.35 10.37 9.57
C THR A 125 7.25 9.32 8.93
N VAL A 126 6.83 8.75 7.81
CA VAL A 126 7.58 7.69 7.12
C VAL A 126 8.86 8.20 6.45
N GLY A 127 9.82 7.30 6.26
CA GLY A 127 11.06 7.62 5.54
C GLY A 127 10.87 7.84 4.04
N LEU A 128 9.84 7.21 3.44
CA LEU A 128 9.56 7.30 2.01
C LEU A 128 8.06 7.59 1.78
N PRO A 129 7.66 8.88 1.84
CA PRO A 129 6.31 9.30 1.50
C PRO A 129 6.08 9.27 -0.02
N LEU A 130 4.97 8.67 -0.43
CA LEU A 130 4.63 8.37 -1.82
C LEU A 130 3.18 8.77 -2.10
N THR A 131 2.88 9.14 -3.34
CA THR A 131 1.52 9.46 -3.76
C THR A 131 1.25 9.07 -5.21
N VAL A 132 0.03 9.29 -5.63
CA VAL A 132 -0.52 8.96 -6.96
C VAL A 132 -0.92 10.24 -7.69
N ALA A 133 -1.15 10.17 -9.01
CA ALA A 133 -1.47 11.35 -9.83
C ALA A 133 -2.71 12.13 -9.37
N ASN A 134 -3.67 11.46 -8.73
CA ASN A 134 -4.88 12.10 -8.18
C ASN A 134 -4.75 12.53 -6.72
N GLY A 135 -3.58 12.40 -6.10
CA GLY A 135 -3.35 12.90 -4.75
C GLY A 135 -3.59 14.41 -4.68
N VAL A 136 -4.19 14.86 -3.57
CA VAL A 136 -4.45 16.29 -3.35
C VAL A 136 -3.13 17.07 -3.24
N GLN A 137 -3.20 18.38 -3.46
CA GLN A 137 -2.00 19.23 -3.52
C GLN A 137 -1.12 19.09 -2.26
N GLU A 138 -1.72 19.08 -1.09
CA GLU A 138 -1.02 18.99 0.19
C GLU A 138 -0.23 17.67 0.34
N VAL A 139 -0.71 16.60 -0.26
CA VAL A 139 -0.04 15.30 -0.30
C VAL A 139 1.08 15.30 -1.34
N GLN A 140 0.83 15.90 -2.52
CA GLN A 140 1.86 16.05 -3.55
C GLN A 140 3.08 16.84 -3.04
N GLU A 141 2.87 17.87 -2.21
CA GLU A 141 3.93 18.71 -1.66
C GLU A 141 4.86 17.97 -0.68
N VAL A 142 4.38 16.94 0.01
CA VAL A 142 5.17 16.17 0.99
C VAL A 142 5.73 14.86 0.43
N ALA A 143 5.24 14.40 -0.72
CA ALA A 143 5.68 13.15 -1.32
C ALA A 143 7.07 13.26 -1.95
N LEU A 144 7.92 12.26 -1.76
CA LEU A 144 9.22 12.14 -2.46
C LEU A 144 9.06 11.62 -3.89
N TYR A 145 7.98 10.91 -4.16
CA TYR A 145 7.62 10.45 -5.49
C TYR A 145 6.11 10.43 -5.65
N SER A 146 5.65 10.94 -6.79
CA SER A 146 4.28 10.83 -7.25
C SER A 146 4.25 9.98 -8.51
N SER A 147 3.48 8.88 -8.48
CA SER A 147 3.23 8.11 -9.69
C SER A 147 2.52 8.97 -10.74
N PRO A 148 2.90 8.90 -12.02
CA PRO A 148 2.16 9.57 -13.09
C PRO A 148 0.79 8.92 -13.36
N LYS A 149 0.53 7.75 -12.77
CA LYS A 149 -0.74 7.03 -12.89
C LYS A 149 -1.68 7.39 -11.74
N ARG A 150 -2.97 7.27 -12.00
CA ARG A 150 -4.01 7.47 -10.98
C ARG A 150 -4.18 6.21 -10.13
N GLY A 151 -4.71 6.39 -8.92
CA GLY A 151 -5.14 5.27 -8.10
C GLY A 151 -6.16 4.39 -8.83
N GLY A 152 -6.02 3.06 -8.65
CA GLY A 152 -6.83 2.07 -9.37
C GLY A 152 -6.50 1.93 -10.87
N GLU A 153 -5.42 2.57 -11.35
CA GLU A 153 -4.98 2.53 -12.74
C GLU A 153 -3.48 2.10 -12.85
N GLY A 154 -2.99 1.33 -11.91
CA GLY A 154 -1.62 0.81 -11.88
C GLY A 154 -0.61 1.77 -11.25
N ALA A 155 -1.04 2.68 -10.39
CA ALA A 155 -0.16 3.61 -9.69
C ALA A 155 0.72 2.91 -8.65
N VAL A 156 0.15 1.98 -7.89
CA VAL A 156 0.89 1.18 -6.90
C VAL A 156 1.91 0.30 -7.61
N ARG A 157 1.56 -0.30 -8.75
CA ARG A 157 2.49 -1.06 -9.58
C ARG A 157 3.69 -0.20 -10.02
N ASP A 158 3.44 1.00 -10.53
CA ASP A 158 4.51 1.92 -10.93
C ASP A 158 5.43 2.23 -9.75
N ILE A 159 4.88 2.59 -8.60
CA ILE A 159 5.64 2.87 -7.38
C ILE A 159 6.52 1.68 -6.97
N CYS A 160 5.95 0.46 -6.94
CA CYS A 160 6.70 -0.76 -6.61
C CYS A 160 7.86 -0.99 -7.57
N GLU A 161 7.65 -0.81 -8.87
CA GLU A 161 8.73 -0.89 -9.87
C GLU A 161 9.83 0.14 -9.63
N GLN A 162 9.48 1.41 -9.33
CA GLN A 162 10.48 2.43 -9.04
C GLN A 162 11.32 2.08 -7.80
N ILE A 163 10.68 1.55 -6.76
CA ILE A 163 11.39 1.07 -5.56
C ILE A 163 12.34 -0.07 -5.93
N LEU A 164 11.88 -1.08 -6.67
CA LEU A 164 12.71 -2.22 -7.08
C LEU A 164 13.87 -1.80 -8.00
N LYS A 165 13.63 -0.86 -8.91
CA LYS A 165 14.68 -0.26 -9.76
C LYS A 165 15.72 0.48 -8.92
N ALA A 166 15.30 1.28 -7.94
CA ALA A 166 16.19 1.99 -7.01
C ALA A 166 17.01 1.03 -6.13
N ARG A 167 16.47 -0.14 -5.80
CA ARG A 167 17.14 -1.21 -5.06
C ARG A 167 18.05 -2.07 -5.93
N GLY A 168 17.98 -1.94 -7.26
CA GLY A 168 18.72 -2.76 -8.22
C GLY A 168 18.17 -4.19 -8.36
N GLN A 169 16.92 -4.44 -7.93
CA GLN A 169 16.30 -5.77 -7.88
C GLN A 169 15.30 -6.02 -9.03
N TRP A 170 14.96 -4.99 -9.81
CA TRP A 170 13.98 -5.14 -10.89
C TRP A 170 14.40 -6.12 -11.98
N GLY A 171 15.70 -6.13 -12.36
CA GLY A 171 16.24 -7.08 -13.36
C GLY A 171 16.07 -8.52 -12.91
N GLN A 172 16.37 -8.83 -11.64
CA GLN A 172 16.21 -10.17 -11.07
C GLN A 172 14.74 -10.63 -11.14
N ILE A 173 13.78 -9.77 -10.77
CA ILE A 173 12.34 -10.09 -10.87
C ILE A 173 11.95 -10.43 -12.31
N LEU A 174 12.44 -9.68 -13.30
CA LEU A 174 12.14 -9.94 -14.71
C LEU A 174 12.69 -11.31 -15.16
N GLU A 175 13.89 -11.67 -14.73
CA GLU A 175 14.51 -12.97 -15.02
C GLU A 175 13.72 -14.10 -14.38
N GLU A 176 13.45 -14.03 -13.07
CA GLU A 176 12.70 -15.06 -12.34
C GLU A 176 11.30 -15.30 -12.90
N VAL A 177 10.58 -14.22 -13.29
CA VAL A 177 9.24 -14.33 -13.90
C VAL A 177 9.35 -14.95 -15.29
N SER A 178 10.32 -14.53 -16.11
CA SER A 178 10.50 -15.04 -17.48
C SER A 178 10.86 -16.52 -17.50
N ASP A 179 11.65 -16.97 -16.53
CA ASP A 179 12.10 -18.36 -16.41
C ASP A 179 11.13 -19.25 -15.63
N GLY A 180 10.01 -18.70 -15.16
CA GLY A 180 9.00 -19.41 -14.34
C GLY A 180 9.52 -19.83 -12.97
N GLN A 181 10.55 -19.15 -12.45
CA GLN A 181 11.15 -19.41 -11.13
C GLN A 181 10.64 -18.45 -10.06
N PHE A 182 9.84 -17.46 -10.41
CA PHE A 182 9.29 -16.49 -9.46
C PHE A 182 8.46 -17.20 -8.39
N GLN A 183 8.76 -16.91 -7.12
CA GLN A 183 8.01 -17.39 -5.97
C GLN A 183 7.50 -16.22 -5.16
N ASP A 184 6.20 -16.24 -4.88
CA ASP A 184 5.57 -15.27 -3.99
C ASP A 184 5.55 -15.82 -2.56
N PRO A 185 6.25 -15.18 -1.60
CA PRO A 185 6.11 -15.53 -0.20
C PRO A 185 4.72 -15.07 0.29
N HIS A 186 3.87 -16.01 0.70
CA HIS A 186 2.56 -15.74 1.28
C HIS A 186 2.65 -15.77 2.81
N PRO A 187 2.85 -14.63 3.49
CA PRO A 187 2.83 -14.56 4.94
C PRO A 187 1.41 -14.76 5.49
N GLN A 188 1.30 -15.11 6.77
CA GLN A 188 0.01 -15.07 7.45
C GLN A 188 -0.40 -13.61 7.68
N LEU A 189 -1.56 -13.21 7.15
CA LEU A 189 -2.10 -11.86 7.29
C LEU A 189 -2.42 -11.54 8.76
N ILE A 190 -1.87 -10.44 9.27
CA ILE A 190 -2.21 -9.88 10.57
C ILE A 190 -3.35 -8.86 10.37
N ILE A 191 -4.53 -9.16 10.91
CA ILE A 191 -5.68 -8.24 10.83
C ILE A 191 -5.78 -7.49 12.16
N VAL A 192 -5.70 -6.17 12.10
CA VAL A 192 -5.79 -5.29 13.26
C VAL A 192 -7.09 -4.48 13.18
N LYS A 193 -7.98 -4.73 14.14
CA LYS A 193 -9.19 -3.96 14.34
C LYS A 193 -8.93 -2.89 15.39
N PRO A 194 -9.33 -1.63 15.18
CA PRO A 194 -9.18 -0.62 16.22
C PRO A 194 -9.98 -1.02 17.46
N GLU A 195 -9.42 -0.72 18.63
CA GLU A 195 -10.17 -0.84 19.87
C GLU A 195 -11.39 0.10 19.79
N THR A 196 -12.58 -0.45 19.84
CA THR A 196 -13.79 0.35 20.08
C THR A 196 -13.66 0.94 21.48
N LYS A 197 -13.30 2.21 21.57
CA LYS A 197 -13.50 2.95 22.82
C LYS A 197 -15.02 3.00 23.04
N ASN A 198 -15.50 2.25 24.04
CA ASN A 198 -16.84 2.40 24.60
C ASN A 198 -17.07 3.82 25.10
#